data_124440520d7b5176fc65b73f92b2cee1
#
_entry.id   124440520d7b5176fc65b73f92b2cee1
#
_cell.length_a   1.000
_cell.length_b   1.000
_cell.length_c   1.000
_cell.angle_alpha   90.00
_cell.angle_beta   90.00
_cell.angle_gamma   90.00
#
_symmetry.space_group_name_H-M   'P 1'
#
loop_
_entity.id
_entity.type
_entity.pdbx_description
1 polymer ?
#
loop_
_entity_poly.entity_id
_entity_poly.type
_entity_poly.pdbx_seq_one_letter_code
_entity_poly.pdbx_strand_id
1 'polypeptide(L)'
;IREALLAGKAVVTANKAALAANYEELLGIAHAKGLPLLFEASCGGGIPWIENLKKAARIDRIESMHGILNGTGNFILDRMDRFGMDFDEALKEAQALGYAEADPTADIGGFDVANKAVISASVACGAPFKDDFPVLGIEKVTKSFLDDLKREGKTLRHMMLFKRTNNRAALGVAPVVLPLESLEAQVRSNFNCVTLEGDLVGRLSFYGQGAGGQPTADAVLQDLT
;
A
#
# COMPACT_ATOMS: atom_id res chain seq x y z
N ILE A 1 -11.02 -15.22 -10.45
CA ILE A 1 -9.59 -15.27 -10.88
C ILE A 1 -9.21 -16.71 -11.18
N ARG A 2 -9.19 -17.58 -10.18
CA ARG A 2 -8.77 -18.99 -10.28
C ARG A 2 -9.45 -19.74 -11.43
N GLU A 3 -10.77 -19.73 -11.49
CA GLU A 3 -11.53 -20.43 -12.53
C GLU A 3 -11.24 -19.90 -13.94
N ALA A 4 -11.06 -18.59 -14.10
CA ALA A 4 -10.69 -18.00 -15.38
C ALA A 4 -9.32 -18.50 -15.86
N LEU A 5 -8.31 -18.51 -14.97
CA LEU A 5 -6.98 -19.03 -15.29
C LEU A 5 -7.05 -20.54 -15.63
N LEU A 6 -7.80 -21.34 -14.86
CA LEU A 6 -8.00 -22.76 -15.15
C LEU A 6 -8.67 -23.00 -16.50
N ALA A 7 -9.59 -22.11 -16.90
CA ALA A 7 -10.26 -22.12 -18.21
C ALA A 7 -9.40 -21.57 -19.36
N GLY A 8 -8.12 -21.27 -19.12
CA GLY A 8 -7.19 -20.79 -20.16
C GLY A 8 -7.36 -19.33 -20.52
N LYS A 9 -7.89 -18.49 -19.63
CA LYS A 9 -8.10 -17.06 -19.86
C LYS A 9 -7.03 -16.24 -19.15
N ALA A 10 -6.50 -15.22 -19.83
CA ALA A 10 -5.75 -14.14 -19.21
C ALA A 10 -6.62 -13.38 -18.18
N VAL A 11 -6.01 -12.85 -17.14
CA VAL A 11 -6.72 -12.14 -16.08
C VAL A 11 -6.03 -10.81 -15.76
N VAL A 12 -6.84 -9.74 -15.74
CA VAL A 12 -6.48 -8.45 -15.13
C VAL A 12 -7.35 -8.25 -13.89
N THR A 13 -6.76 -7.84 -12.77
CA THR A 13 -7.51 -7.75 -11.51
C THR A 13 -7.06 -6.59 -10.62
N ALA A 14 -8.04 -5.90 -10.03
CA ALA A 14 -7.84 -4.95 -8.93
C ALA A 14 -8.10 -5.57 -7.55
N ASN A 15 -8.48 -6.86 -7.49
CA ASN A 15 -8.89 -7.50 -6.24
C ASN A 15 -7.67 -7.91 -5.39
N LYS A 16 -7.16 -6.96 -4.63
CA LYS A 16 -5.99 -7.14 -3.76
C LYS A 16 -6.18 -8.22 -2.68
N ALA A 17 -7.39 -8.31 -2.09
CA ALA A 17 -7.64 -9.29 -1.02
C ALA A 17 -7.58 -10.73 -1.56
N ALA A 18 -8.24 -10.99 -2.70
CA ALA A 18 -8.19 -12.29 -3.35
C ALA A 18 -6.76 -12.63 -3.81
N LEU A 19 -6.03 -11.63 -4.33
CA LEU A 19 -4.65 -11.83 -4.79
C LEU A 19 -3.71 -12.09 -3.62
N ALA A 20 -3.74 -11.30 -2.55
CA ALA A 20 -2.88 -11.47 -1.39
C ALA A 20 -3.08 -12.85 -0.72
N ALA A 21 -4.35 -13.26 -0.55
CA ALA A 21 -4.69 -14.54 0.09
C ALA A 21 -4.29 -15.78 -0.75
N ASN A 22 -4.18 -15.66 -2.08
CA ASN A 22 -3.98 -16.79 -2.98
C ASN A 22 -2.81 -16.54 -3.96
N TYR A 23 -1.85 -15.69 -3.59
CA TYR A 23 -0.79 -15.22 -4.49
C TYR A 23 -0.02 -16.37 -5.16
N GLU A 24 0.41 -17.37 -4.38
CA GLU A 24 1.16 -18.52 -4.86
C GLU A 24 0.36 -19.37 -5.83
N GLU A 25 -0.88 -19.72 -5.45
CA GLU A 25 -1.76 -20.56 -6.28
C GLU A 25 -2.06 -19.88 -7.61
N LEU A 26 -2.46 -18.61 -7.56
CA LEU A 26 -2.87 -17.87 -8.76
C LEU A 26 -1.71 -17.66 -9.75
N LEU A 27 -0.54 -17.29 -9.25
CA LEU A 27 0.65 -17.16 -10.09
C LEU A 27 1.17 -18.52 -10.58
N GLY A 28 1.09 -19.56 -9.76
CA GLY A 28 1.44 -20.92 -10.15
C GLY A 28 0.57 -21.42 -11.31
N ILE A 29 -0.76 -21.22 -11.26
CA ILE A 29 -1.67 -21.57 -12.36
C ILE A 29 -1.37 -20.75 -13.61
N ALA A 30 -1.21 -19.42 -13.46
CA ALA A 30 -0.90 -18.53 -14.57
C ALA A 30 0.39 -18.95 -15.29
N HIS A 31 1.46 -19.18 -14.53
CA HIS A 31 2.74 -19.64 -15.05
C HIS A 31 2.68 -21.00 -15.73
N ALA A 32 2.04 -21.99 -15.08
CA ALA A 32 1.91 -23.34 -15.64
C ALA A 32 1.13 -23.38 -16.97
N LYS A 33 0.23 -22.42 -17.18
CA LYS A 33 -0.56 -22.29 -18.41
C LYS A 33 -0.02 -21.28 -19.42
N GLY A 34 1.07 -20.57 -19.09
CA GLY A 34 1.63 -19.49 -19.92
C GLY A 34 0.66 -18.32 -20.09
N LEU A 35 -0.16 -18.03 -19.07
CA LEU A 35 -1.17 -16.97 -19.13
C LEU A 35 -0.73 -15.73 -18.34
N PRO A 36 -1.03 -14.52 -18.82
CA PRO A 36 -0.82 -13.31 -18.04
C PRO A 36 -1.82 -13.24 -16.87
N LEU A 37 -1.31 -12.91 -15.69
CA LEU A 37 -2.05 -12.45 -14.53
C LEU A 37 -1.50 -11.08 -14.16
N LEU A 38 -2.25 -10.03 -14.51
CA LEU A 38 -1.86 -8.63 -14.36
C LEU A 38 -2.67 -7.99 -13.23
N PHE A 39 -2.02 -7.15 -12.43
CA PHE A 39 -2.63 -6.68 -11.20
C PHE A 39 -2.11 -5.32 -10.71
N GLU A 40 -1.71 -4.44 -11.64
CA GLU A 40 -1.28 -3.07 -11.31
C GLU A 40 -2.33 -2.35 -10.46
N ALA A 41 -3.59 -2.44 -10.86
CA ALA A 41 -4.73 -1.82 -10.18
C ALA A 41 -4.98 -2.33 -8.73
N SER A 42 -4.30 -3.39 -8.29
CA SER A 42 -4.42 -3.93 -6.93
C SER A 42 -3.68 -3.11 -5.88
N CYS A 43 -2.64 -2.36 -6.27
CA CYS A 43 -1.79 -1.59 -5.37
C CYS A 43 -1.48 -0.21 -5.93
N GLY A 44 -1.75 0.84 -5.16
CA GLY A 44 -1.33 2.20 -5.53
C GLY A 44 -2.31 2.99 -6.41
N GLY A 45 -3.44 2.40 -6.81
CA GLY A 45 -4.42 3.08 -7.66
C GLY A 45 -3.83 3.53 -8.98
N GLY A 46 -3.70 4.84 -9.21
CA GLY A 46 -3.06 5.41 -10.40
C GLY A 46 -1.54 5.55 -10.31
N ILE A 47 -0.94 5.14 -9.19
CA ILE A 47 0.53 5.09 -9.05
C ILE A 47 1.02 3.81 -9.75
N PRO A 48 1.93 3.86 -10.73
CA PRO A 48 2.45 2.68 -11.42
C PRO A 48 3.46 1.93 -10.54
N TRP A 49 2.94 1.33 -9.45
CA TRP A 49 3.76 0.74 -8.41
C TRP A 49 4.25 -0.66 -8.73
N ILE A 50 3.34 -1.56 -9.08
CA ILE A 50 3.67 -2.99 -9.27
C ILE A 50 4.58 -3.18 -10.47
N GLU A 51 4.31 -2.53 -11.60
CA GLU A 51 5.16 -2.63 -12.79
C GLU A 51 6.56 -2.06 -12.56
N ASN A 52 6.68 -0.91 -11.89
CA ASN A 52 8.00 -0.36 -11.56
C ASN A 52 8.74 -1.21 -10.54
N LEU A 53 8.05 -1.80 -9.57
CA LEU A 53 8.64 -2.73 -8.61
C LEU A 53 9.13 -4.02 -9.32
N LYS A 54 8.30 -4.62 -10.20
CA LYS A 54 8.70 -5.76 -11.03
C LYS A 54 9.91 -5.42 -11.89
N LYS A 55 9.91 -4.24 -12.52
CA LYS A 55 11.01 -3.79 -13.37
C LYS A 55 12.30 -3.62 -12.58
N ALA A 56 12.26 -2.99 -11.41
CA ALA A 56 13.41 -2.86 -10.53
C ALA A 56 13.92 -4.23 -10.06
N ALA A 57 13.03 -5.08 -9.55
CA ALA A 57 13.38 -6.39 -9.00
C ALA A 57 13.92 -7.42 -10.02
N ARG A 58 13.87 -7.13 -11.35
CA ARG A 58 14.45 -8.01 -12.37
C ARG A 58 15.98 -8.06 -12.33
N ILE A 59 16.62 -6.96 -11.98
CA ILE A 59 18.08 -6.81 -12.03
C ILE A 59 18.66 -6.28 -10.72
N ASP A 60 17.81 -5.76 -9.85
CA ASP A 60 18.23 -5.13 -8.60
C ASP A 60 17.68 -5.89 -7.41
N ARG A 61 18.38 -5.83 -6.32
CA ARG A 61 17.92 -6.35 -5.04
C ARG A 61 17.19 -5.25 -4.28
N ILE A 62 15.90 -5.43 -4.08
CA ILE A 62 15.10 -4.49 -3.28
C ILE A 62 15.42 -4.72 -1.80
N GLU A 63 16.10 -3.77 -1.19
CA GLU A 63 16.53 -3.81 0.21
C GLU A 63 15.45 -3.34 1.18
N SER A 64 14.71 -2.30 0.80
CA SER A 64 13.61 -1.80 1.61
C SER A 64 12.49 -1.20 0.76
N MET A 65 11.29 -1.23 1.33
CA MET A 65 10.13 -0.50 0.83
C MET A 65 9.38 0.07 2.03
N HIS A 66 8.85 1.26 1.88
CA HIS A 66 7.97 1.85 2.87
C HIS A 66 7.00 2.81 2.17
N GLY A 67 5.86 3.05 2.79
CA GLY A 67 4.96 4.04 2.20
C GLY A 67 3.54 4.01 2.72
N ILE A 68 2.85 5.07 2.38
CA ILE A 68 1.44 5.32 2.64
C ILE A 68 0.67 4.73 1.46
N LEU A 69 -0.06 3.63 1.69
CA LEU A 69 -0.82 2.90 0.66
C LEU A 69 -2.33 2.90 0.91
N ASN A 70 -2.81 3.66 1.90
CA ASN A 70 -4.24 3.82 2.15
C ASN A 70 -4.60 5.30 2.25
N GLY A 71 -5.45 5.77 1.34
CA GLY A 71 -5.87 7.17 1.27
C GLY A 71 -6.77 7.59 2.42
N THR A 72 -7.68 6.71 2.87
CA THR A 72 -8.60 6.98 4.00
C THR A 72 -7.83 7.22 5.29
N GLY A 73 -6.92 6.30 5.63
CA GLY A 73 -6.10 6.44 6.84
C GLY A 73 -5.20 7.67 6.79
N ASN A 74 -4.60 7.96 5.62
CA ASN A 74 -3.79 9.17 5.48
C ASN A 74 -4.62 10.45 5.61
N PHE A 75 -5.83 10.49 5.04
CA PHE A 75 -6.74 11.62 5.15
C PHE A 75 -7.09 11.89 6.62
N ILE A 76 -7.48 10.85 7.37
CA ILE A 76 -7.82 10.97 8.79
C ILE A 76 -6.65 11.55 9.58
N LEU A 77 -5.45 10.98 9.44
CA LEU A 77 -4.25 11.45 10.14
C LEU A 77 -3.86 12.89 9.72
N ASP A 78 -4.01 13.25 8.43
CA ASP A 78 -3.75 14.61 7.94
C ASP A 78 -4.74 15.62 8.53
N ARG A 79 -6.03 15.27 8.70
CA ARG A 79 -7.03 16.11 9.35
C ARG A 79 -6.74 16.32 10.83
N MET A 80 -6.41 15.25 11.53
CA MET A 80 -6.04 15.32 12.95
C MET A 80 -4.80 16.18 13.16
N ASP A 81 -3.74 15.96 12.37
CA ASP A 81 -2.46 16.65 12.49
C ASP A 81 -2.55 18.13 12.12
N ARG A 82 -3.17 18.47 10.99
CA ARG A 82 -3.16 19.84 10.47
C ARG A 82 -4.24 20.73 11.02
N PHE A 83 -5.43 20.19 11.28
CA PHE A 83 -6.60 20.96 11.67
C PHE A 83 -7.00 20.71 13.13
N GLY A 84 -6.28 19.82 13.83
CA GLY A 84 -6.51 19.53 15.22
C GLY A 84 -7.87 18.85 15.47
N MET A 85 -8.38 18.10 14.47
CA MET A 85 -9.62 17.35 14.61
C MET A 85 -9.38 16.11 15.50
N ASP A 86 -10.44 15.68 16.19
CA ASP A 86 -10.45 14.38 16.84
C ASP A 86 -10.62 13.26 15.78
N PHE A 87 -10.24 12.03 16.13
CA PHE A 87 -10.31 10.89 15.21
C PHE A 87 -11.72 10.68 14.64
N ASP A 88 -12.74 10.71 15.48
CA ASP A 88 -14.13 10.50 15.06
C ASP A 88 -14.64 11.61 14.15
N GLU A 89 -14.22 12.85 14.35
CA GLU A 89 -14.55 13.97 13.47
C GLU A 89 -13.91 13.81 12.10
N ALA A 90 -12.62 13.47 12.06
CA ALA A 90 -11.88 13.24 10.83
C ALA A 90 -12.43 12.05 10.04
N LEU A 91 -12.82 10.97 10.73
CA LEU A 91 -13.47 9.81 10.11
C LEU A 91 -14.83 10.17 9.51
N LYS A 92 -15.69 10.93 10.23
CA LYS A 92 -16.97 11.39 9.70
C LYS A 92 -16.79 12.28 8.46
N GLU A 93 -15.79 13.15 8.46
CA GLU A 93 -15.48 13.96 7.28
C GLU A 93 -15.03 13.08 6.10
N ALA A 94 -14.18 12.07 6.35
CA ALA A 94 -13.78 11.10 5.33
C ALA A 94 -14.98 10.35 4.73
N GLN A 95 -15.94 9.95 5.56
CA GLN A 95 -17.18 9.29 5.11
C GLN A 95 -18.06 10.25 4.29
N ALA A 96 -18.24 11.49 4.74
CA ALA A 96 -19.02 12.50 4.03
C ALA A 96 -18.45 12.83 2.65
N LEU A 97 -17.11 12.77 2.50
CA LEU A 97 -16.40 12.98 1.23
C LEU A 97 -16.31 11.71 0.35
N GLY A 98 -16.79 10.56 0.83
CA GLY A 98 -16.74 9.29 0.11
C GLY A 98 -15.35 8.64 0.10
N TYR A 99 -14.43 9.03 0.98
CA TYR A 99 -13.12 8.40 1.14
C TYR A 99 -13.17 7.17 2.06
N ALA A 100 -14.13 7.13 2.98
CA ALA A 100 -14.39 5.98 3.84
C ALA A 100 -15.81 5.45 3.63
N GLU A 101 -15.95 4.12 3.66
CA GLU A 101 -17.25 3.45 3.68
C GLU A 101 -17.89 3.53 5.08
N ALA A 102 -19.15 3.07 5.21
CA ALA A 102 -19.84 3.01 6.51
C ALA A 102 -19.10 2.10 7.50
N ASP A 103 -18.53 1.00 7.04
CA ASP A 103 -17.58 0.17 7.80
C ASP A 103 -16.14 0.45 7.33
N PRO A 104 -15.39 1.29 8.07
CA PRO A 104 -14.03 1.66 7.72
C PRO A 104 -12.96 0.70 8.25
N THR A 105 -13.34 -0.42 8.86
CA THR A 105 -12.44 -1.33 9.61
C THR A 105 -11.23 -1.76 8.79
N ALA A 106 -11.42 -2.05 7.48
CA ALA A 106 -10.32 -2.46 6.62
C ALA A 106 -9.25 -1.36 6.44
N ASP A 107 -9.69 -0.10 6.42
CA ASP A 107 -8.80 1.05 6.25
C ASP A 107 -8.10 1.42 7.56
N ILE A 108 -8.89 1.68 8.61
CA ILE A 108 -8.35 2.15 9.89
C ILE A 108 -7.59 1.07 10.67
N GLY A 109 -7.98 -0.20 10.51
CA GLY A 109 -7.30 -1.35 11.10
C GLY A 109 -6.03 -1.77 10.36
N GLY A 110 -5.77 -1.21 9.17
CA GLY A 110 -4.56 -1.48 8.39
C GLY A 110 -4.63 -2.70 7.47
N PHE A 111 -5.77 -3.38 7.37
CA PHE A 111 -5.91 -4.60 6.54
C PHE A 111 -5.81 -4.31 5.05
N ASP A 112 -6.29 -3.15 4.58
CA ASP A 112 -6.09 -2.72 3.20
C ASP A 112 -4.60 -2.55 2.88
N VAL A 113 -3.85 -1.90 3.76
CA VAL A 113 -2.39 -1.74 3.63
C VAL A 113 -1.70 -3.09 3.69
N ALA A 114 -2.13 -4.00 4.59
CA ALA A 114 -1.54 -5.33 4.74
C ALA A 114 -1.65 -6.17 3.46
N ASN A 115 -2.81 -6.18 2.79
CA ASN A 115 -2.98 -6.87 1.52
C ASN A 115 -2.02 -6.33 0.44
N LYS A 116 -1.90 -5.00 0.33
CA LYS A 116 -0.98 -4.36 -0.63
C LYS A 116 0.49 -4.63 -0.27
N ALA A 117 0.80 -4.69 1.02
CA ALA A 117 2.13 -4.97 1.53
C ALA A 117 2.57 -6.41 1.19
N VAL A 118 1.69 -7.42 1.38
CA VAL A 118 1.96 -8.81 0.99
C VAL A 118 2.23 -8.94 -0.51
N ILE A 119 1.40 -8.30 -1.36
CA ILE A 119 1.59 -8.30 -2.81
C ILE A 119 2.94 -7.67 -3.17
N SER A 120 3.24 -6.49 -2.62
CA SER A 120 4.50 -5.77 -2.87
C SER A 120 5.72 -6.57 -2.40
N ALA A 121 5.66 -7.15 -1.20
CA ALA A 121 6.73 -8.00 -0.67
C ALA A 121 6.95 -9.24 -1.54
N SER A 122 5.87 -9.88 -2.00
CA SER A 122 5.95 -11.05 -2.89
C SER A 122 6.61 -10.71 -4.22
N VAL A 123 6.25 -9.55 -4.82
CA VAL A 123 6.90 -9.06 -6.05
C VAL A 123 8.38 -8.76 -5.81
N ALA A 124 8.72 -8.03 -4.75
CA ALA A 124 10.10 -7.68 -4.42
C ALA A 124 10.98 -8.90 -4.14
N CYS A 125 10.39 -9.95 -3.54
CA CYS A 125 11.10 -11.19 -3.24
C CYS A 125 11.19 -12.16 -4.44
N GLY A 126 10.36 -11.98 -5.47
CA GLY A 126 10.20 -12.95 -6.55
C GLY A 126 9.58 -14.27 -6.09
N ALA A 127 8.96 -14.29 -4.92
CA ALA A 127 8.37 -15.47 -4.27
C ALA A 127 7.24 -15.03 -3.33
N PRO A 128 6.24 -15.91 -3.06
CA PRO A 128 5.16 -15.60 -2.13
C PRO A 128 5.69 -15.23 -0.74
N PHE A 129 5.26 -14.08 -0.21
CA PHE A 129 5.54 -13.71 1.17
C PHE A 129 4.51 -14.41 2.07
N LYS A 130 4.98 -15.25 3.01
CA LYS A 130 4.13 -16.13 3.84
C LYS A 130 4.32 -15.93 5.34
N ASP A 131 5.33 -15.18 5.75
CA ASP A 131 5.60 -14.98 7.17
C ASP A 131 4.52 -14.09 7.80
N ASP A 132 4.13 -14.40 9.02
CA ASP A 132 3.28 -13.56 9.82
C ASP A 132 3.99 -12.23 10.13
N PHE A 133 3.25 -11.14 10.13
CA PHE A 133 3.77 -9.81 10.42
C PHE A 133 2.77 -8.97 11.20
N PRO A 134 3.25 -8.00 12.00
CA PRO A 134 2.37 -7.12 12.76
C PRO A 134 1.58 -6.19 11.84
N VAL A 135 0.28 -6.08 12.12
CA VAL A 135 -0.63 -5.10 11.52
C VAL A 135 -1.25 -4.29 12.65
N LEU A 136 -0.87 -3.03 12.73
CA LEU A 136 -1.38 -2.07 13.71
C LEU A 136 -2.15 -0.97 12.98
N GLY A 137 -3.40 -0.79 13.37
CA GLY A 137 -4.27 0.27 12.84
C GLY A 137 -4.02 1.63 13.48
N ILE A 138 -4.87 2.59 13.13
CA ILE A 138 -4.80 3.98 13.60
C ILE A 138 -5.91 4.34 14.61
N GLU A 139 -6.78 3.42 14.96
CA GLU A 139 -7.95 3.66 15.81
C GLU A 139 -7.61 4.20 17.21
N LYS A 140 -6.40 3.91 17.67
CA LYS A 140 -5.91 4.34 18.99
C LYS A 140 -5.10 5.64 18.95
N VAL A 141 -4.95 6.24 17.78
CA VAL A 141 -4.23 7.51 17.64
C VAL A 141 -5.08 8.63 18.23
N THR A 142 -4.51 9.38 19.16
CA THR A 142 -5.19 10.50 19.82
C THR A 142 -4.62 11.83 19.31
N LYS A 143 -5.47 12.87 19.35
CA LYS A 143 -5.06 14.23 19.04
C LYS A 143 -3.89 14.69 19.94
N SER A 144 -3.97 14.42 21.24
CA SER A 144 -2.92 14.82 22.19
C SER A 144 -1.56 14.23 21.82
N PHE A 145 -1.53 12.96 21.36
CA PHE A 145 -0.30 12.33 20.88
C PHE A 145 0.27 13.03 19.64
N LEU A 146 -0.58 13.40 18.68
CA LEU A 146 -0.15 14.16 17.50
C LEU A 146 0.35 15.56 17.85
N ASP A 147 -0.31 16.23 18.80
CA ASP A 147 0.12 17.56 19.31
C ASP A 147 1.50 17.50 20.00
N ASP A 148 1.78 16.41 20.72
CA ASP A 148 3.09 16.16 21.33
C ASP A 148 4.17 15.94 20.25
N LEU A 149 3.89 15.10 19.25
CA LEU A 149 4.80 14.88 18.12
C LEU A 149 5.11 16.17 17.37
N LYS A 150 4.10 17.01 17.15
CA LYS A 150 4.24 18.27 16.45
C LYS A 150 5.16 19.24 17.18
N ARG A 151 5.10 19.29 18.52
CA ARG A 151 6.05 20.08 19.34
C ARG A 151 7.49 19.61 19.19
N GLU A 152 7.69 18.34 18.86
CA GLU A 152 9.02 17.76 18.58
C GLU A 152 9.44 17.86 17.10
N GLY A 153 8.68 18.56 16.24
CA GLY A 153 8.96 18.63 14.81
C GLY A 153 8.70 17.32 14.05
N LYS A 154 7.75 16.52 14.54
CA LYS A 154 7.41 15.22 13.99
C LYS A 154 5.93 15.12 13.63
N THR A 155 5.57 14.11 12.86
CA THR A 155 4.19 13.73 12.54
C THR A 155 4.04 12.21 12.53
N LEU A 156 2.82 11.73 12.28
CA LEU A 156 2.48 10.31 12.21
C LEU A 156 1.87 9.98 10.85
N ARG A 157 2.30 8.88 10.23
CA ARG A 157 1.68 8.33 9.03
C ARG A 157 1.48 6.82 9.17
N HIS A 158 0.40 6.30 8.59
CA HIS A 158 0.13 4.87 8.57
C HIS A 158 0.79 4.24 7.35
N MET A 159 1.76 3.36 7.57
CA MET A 159 2.67 2.92 6.52
C MET A 159 2.83 1.41 6.49
N MET A 160 3.04 0.86 5.30
CA MET A 160 3.73 -0.41 5.15
C MET A 160 5.23 -0.21 5.34
N LEU A 161 5.89 -1.22 5.88
CA LEU A 161 7.34 -1.29 6.09
C LEU A 161 7.84 -2.65 5.63
N PHE A 162 8.75 -2.69 4.68
CA PHE A 162 9.45 -3.90 4.25
C PHE A 162 10.95 -3.69 4.38
N LYS A 163 11.64 -4.65 4.96
CA LYS A 163 13.11 -4.64 5.04
C LYS A 163 13.65 -6.02 4.76
N ARG A 164 14.62 -6.08 3.87
CA ARG A 164 15.41 -7.29 3.63
C ARG A 164 16.72 -7.22 4.41
N THR A 165 17.08 -8.30 5.06
CA THR A 165 18.35 -8.44 5.76
C THR A 165 18.90 -9.83 5.44
N ASN A 166 20.00 -9.89 4.73
CA ASN A 166 20.57 -11.14 4.20
C ASN A 166 19.52 -11.90 3.36
N ASN A 167 19.17 -13.13 3.77
CA ASN A 167 18.18 -13.99 3.09
C ASN A 167 16.79 -13.95 3.72
N ARG A 168 16.54 -13.03 4.65
CA ARG A 168 15.23 -12.86 5.30
C ARG A 168 14.60 -11.53 4.92
N ALA A 169 13.30 -11.52 4.83
CA ALA A 169 12.50 -10.31 4.66
C ALA A 169 11.56 -10.15 5.85
N ALA A 170 11.42 -8.95 6.35
CA ALA A 170 10.44 -8.58 7.36
C ALA A 170 9.44 -7.62 6.76
N LEU A 171 8.19 -7.75 7.18
CA LEU A 171 7.06 -6.91 6.76
C LEU A 171 6.35 -6.40 8.01
N GLY A 172 5.74 -5.23 7.91
CA GLY A 172 4.89 -4.67 8.95
C GLY A 172 3.98 -3.58 8.41
N VAL A 173 2.88 -3.35 9.10
CA VAL A 173 1.97 -2.22 8.89
C VAL A 173 1.73 -1.56 10.22
N ALA A 174 2.04 -0.28 10.31
CA ALA A 174 1.92 0.46 11.58
C ALA A 174 1.82 1.98 11.37
N PRO A 175 1.30 2.71 12.36
CA PRO A 175 1.57 4.12 12.51
C PRO A 175 3.07 4.37 12.75
N VAL A 176 3.68 5.21 11.93
CA VAL A 176 5.13 5.52 11.97
C VAL A 176 5.34 6.99 12.25
N VAL A 177 6.16 7.28 13.25
CA VAL A 177 6.58 8.65 13.58
C VAL A 177 7.68 9.11 12.61
N LEU A 178 7.47 10.24 11.98
CA LEU A 178 8.33 10.79 10.93
C LEU A 178 8.76 12.22 11.26
N PRO A 179 9.99 12.62 10.93
CA PRO A 179 10.37 14.04 10.90
C PRO A 179 9.50 14.81 9.90
N LEU A 180 9.12 16.04 10.23
CA LEU A 180 8.24 16.86 9.37
C LEU A 180 8.84 17.13 7.98
N GLU A 181 10.16 17.15 7.85
CA GLU A 181 10.87 17.36 6.59
C GLU A 181 10.91 16.13 5.67
N SER A 182 10.52 14.94 6.15
CA SER A 182 10.50 13.73 5.33
C SER A 182 9.42 13.80 4.22
N LEU A 183 9.69 13.12 3.10
CA LEU A 183 8.77 13.09 1.97
C LEU A 183 7.38 12.59 2.36
N GLU A 184 7.34 11.50 3.11
CA GLU A 184 6.11 10.83 3.54
C GLU A 184 5.31 11.71 4.52
N ALA A 185 5.98 12.52 5.34
CA ALA A 185 5.33 13.49 6.23
C ALA A 185 4.57 14.58 5.46
N GLN A 186 5.01 14.89 4.23
CA GLN A 186 4.39 15.90 3.38
C GLN A 186 3.22 15.38 2.53
N VAL A 187 2.92 14.09 2.58
CA VAL A 187 1.78 13.51 1.87
C VAL A 187 0.48 13.96 2.52
N ARG A 188 -0.39 14.62 1.74
CA ARG A 188 -1.60 15.28 2.22
C ARG A 188 -2.87 14.57 1.76
N SER A 189 -3.95 14.80 2.52
CA SER A 189 -5.28 14.33 2.16
C SER A 189 -5.29 12.81 1.89
N ASN A 190 -5.98 12.37 0.85
CA ASN A 190 -6.11 10.96 0.45
C ASN A 190 -5.02 10.48 -0.53
N PHE A 191 -3.92 11.24 -0.67
CA PHE A 191 -2.82 10.83 -1.53
C PHE A 191 -1.98 9.72 -0.88
N ASN A 192 -1.34 8.95 -1.74
CA ASN A 192 -0.40 7.90 -1.38
C ASN A 192 1.02 8.28 -1.81
N CYS A 193 1.98 7.71 -1.11
CA CYS A 193 3.39 7.77 -1.47
C CYS A 193 4.05 6.47 -1.08
N VAL A 194 4.72 5.82 -2.01
CA VAL A 194 5.44 4.59 -1.76
C VAL A 194 6.86 4.68 -2.30
N THR A 195 7.81 4.23 -1.50
CA THR A 195 9.25 4.31 -1.78
C THR A 195 9.83 2.90 -1.78
N LEU A 196 10.67 2.62 -2.76
CA LEU A 196 11.58 1.47 -2.75
C LEU A 196 13.03 1.94 -2.69
N GLU A 197 13.90 1.10 -2.17
CA GLU A 197 15.34 1.29 -2.14
C GLU A 197 16.02 -0.01 -2.59
N GLY A 198 16.81 0.08 -3.62
CA GLY A 198 17.58 -1.02 -4.19
C GLY A 198 19.07 -0.73 -4.15
N ASP A 199 19.87 -1.79 -4.27
CA ASP A 199 21.35 -1.71 -4.24
C ASP A 199 21.91 -0.86 -5.39
N LEU A 200 21.32 -0.97 -6.58
CA LEU A 200 21.78 -0.30 -7.78
C LEU A 200 21.02 0.99 -8.08
N VAL A 201 19.69 0.92 -8.00
CA VAL A 201 18.81 2.06 -8.36
C VAL A 201 18.78 3.13 -7.28
N GLY A 202 19.14 2.77 -6.05
CA GLY A 202 18.97 3.63 -4.89
C GLY A 202 17.52 3.85 -4.52
N ARG A 203 17.18 5.05 -4.09
CA ARG A 203 15.83 5.40 -3.61
C ARG A 203 14.96 5.94 -4.74
N LEU A 204 13.80 5.31 -4.94
CA LEU A 204 12.75 5.76 -5.85
C LEU A 204 11.45 5.91 -5.07
N SER A 205 10.80 7.06 -5.23
CA SER A 205 9.52 7.35 -4.59
C SER A 205 8.46 7.67 -5.63
N PHE A 206 7.26 7.13 -5.43
CA PHE A 206 6.10 7.27 -6.30
C PHE A 206 4.99 7.93 -5.50
N TYR A 207 4.43 9.02 -6.02
CA TYR A 207 3.40 9.81 -5.36
C TYR A 207 2.21 10.00 -6.29
N GLY A 208 0.99 9.88 -5.77
CA GLY A 208 -0.21 10.10 -6.56
C GLY A 208 -1.49 9.71 -5.83
N GLN A 209 -2.59 9.64 -6.59
CA GLN A 209 -3.87 9.15 -6.07
C GLN A 209 -3.84 7.63 -5.93
N GLY A 210 -3.93 7.16 -4.70
CA GLY A 210 -3.85 5.73 -4.36
C GLY A 210 -5.16 4.96 -4.51
N ALA A 211 -6.28 5.65 -4.80
CA ALA A 211 -7.60 5.07 -4.98
C ALA A 211 -8.49 6.01 -5.80
N GLY A 212 -9.63 5.50 -6.24
CA GLY A 212 -10.62 6.23 -7.03
C GLY A 212 -10.98 5.50 -8.33
N GLY A 213 -12.18 5.73 -8.85
CA GLY A 213 -12.66 5.03 -10.04
C GLY A 213 -11.77 5.26 -11.27
N GLN A 214 -11.43 6.51 -11.56
CA GLN A 214 -10.59 6.85 -12.71
C GLN A 214 -9.14 6.35 -12.57
N PRO A 215 -8.42 6.61 -11.47
CA PRO A 215 -7.06 6.08 -11.29
C PRO A 215 -6.99 4.55 -11.36
N THR A 216 -7.97 3.84 -10.77
CA THR A 216 -8.03 2.38 -10.83
C THR A 216 -8.35 1.87 -12.23
N ALA A 217 -9.26 2.54 -12.95
CA ALA A 217 -9.58 2.19 -14.34
C ALA A 217 -8.39 2.40 -15.28
N ASP A 218 -7.63 3.47 -15.08
CA ASP A 218 -6.39 3.74 -15.82
C ASP A 218 -5.37 2.60 -15.64
N ALA A 219 -5.12 2.17 -14.39
CA ALA A 219 -4.23 1.06 -14.10
C ALA A 219 -4.70 -0.28 -14.73
N VAL A 220 -6.02 -0.55 -14.76
CA VAL A 220 -6.58 -1.72 -15.47
C VAL A 220 -6.35 -1.62 -16.98
N LEU A 221 -6.51 -0.43 -17.56
CA LEU A 221 -6.31 -0.22 -19.00
C LEU A 221 -4.82 -0.35 -19.37
N GLN A 222 -3.89 0.11 -18.50
CA GLN A 222 -2.46 -0.09 -18.69
C GLN A 222 -2.08 -1.57 -18.69
N ASP A 223 -2.69 -2.38 -17.83
CA ASP A 223 -2.49 -3.84 -17.79
C ASP A 223 -3.02 -4.54 -19.08
N LEU A 224 -3.92 -3.91 -19.85
CA LEU A 224 -4.51 -4.46 -21.08
C LEU A 224 -3.73 -4.11 -22.33
N THR A 225 -2.81 -3.16 -22.29
CA THR A 225 -2.02 -2.68 -23.46
C THR A 225 -0.61 -3.25 -23.47
#